data_133e238e351d70583c3a2a6c12360224
#
_entry.id   133e238e351d70583c3a2a6c12360224
#
_cell.length_a   1.000
_cell.length_b   1.000
_cell.length_c   1.000
_cell.angle_alpha   90.00
_cell.angle_beta   90.00
_cell.angle_gamma   90.00
#
_symmetry.space_group_name_H-M   'P 1'
#
loop_
_entity.id
_entity.type
_entity.pdbx_description
1 polymer ?
#
loop_
_entity_poly.entity_id
_entity_poly.type
_entity_poly.pdbx_seq_one_letter_code
_entity_poly.pdbx_strand_id
1 'polypeptide(L)'
;MKFLKTHLDDIVRCYCTSHMFIDEECYAFFASENPNSECYSYTGKEFKKKEVVWDKDRGGCMSIIPFKDREGEFLAVNEFYLKVSPSAAKLVRGKKTKDGWEVKDLFNLPYLHRFDIYHINDKDYVVCATIARDKSNKEDWSRPGQVYIGEIHSDLDNNNVVLTQIADGLYKNHGYTR
;
A
#
# COMPACT_ATOMS: atom_id res chain seq x y z
N MET A 1 14.85 31.07 4.40
CA MET A 1 14.41 30.16 3.33
C MET A 1 12.99 30.51 2.95
N LYS A 2 12.65 30.65 1.67
CA LYS A 2 11.33 31.04 1.20
C LYS A 2 10.70 29.84 0.46
N PHE A 3 9.55 29.35 0.93
CA PHE A 3 8.82 28.25 0.28
C PHE A 3 7.76 28.83 -0.67
N LEU A 4 7.70 28.26 -1.86
CA LEU A 4 6.59 28.48 -2.79
C LEU A 4 5.63 27.30 -2.68
N LYS A 5 4.37 27.58 -2.39
CA LYS A 5 3.29 26.57 -2.35
C LYS A 5 2.52 26.63 -3.66
N THR A 6 2.40 25.48 -4.33
CA THR A 6 1.59 25.32 -5.54
C THR A 6 0.54 24.25 -5.29
N HIS A 7 -0.72 24.52 -5.61
CA HIS A 7 -1.79 23.53 -5.58
C HIS A 7 -1.63 22.60 -6.78
N LEU A 8 -1.66 21.28 -6.53
CA LEU A 8 -1.52 20.25 -7.56
C LEU A 8 -2.87 19.69 -7.96
N ASP A 9 -3.66 19.19 -6.99
CA ASP A 9 -4.96 18.54 -7.22
C ASP A 9 -5.76 18.46 -5.91
N ASP A 10 -7.04 18.09 -6.02
CA ASP A 10 -7.95 17.81 -4.92
C ASP A 10 -8.30 16.32 -4.87
N ILE A 11 -7.91 15.65 -3.82
CA ILE A 11 -8.20 14.22 -3.58
C ILE A 11 -8.96 14.10 -2.26
N VAL A 12 -10.17 13.55 -2.32
CA VAL A 12 -11.01 13.34 -1.13
C VAL A 12 -10.32 12.38 -0.17
N ARG A 13 -10.06 12.83 1.07
CA ARG A 13 -9.41 12.03 2.10
C ARG A 13 -8.10 11.39 1.61
N CYS A 14 -7.24 12.18 0.97
CA CYS A 14 -5.90 11.76 0.61
C CYS A 14 -5.15 11.33 1.87
N TYR A 15 -4.88 10.04 2.00
CA TYR A 15 -4.28 9.46 3.19
C TYR A 15 -2.88 8.96 2.94
N CYS A 16 -2.65 8.33 1.80
CA CYS A 16 -1.37 7.72 1.47
C CYS A 16 -0.66 8.53 0.39
N THR A 17 0.62 8.81 0.64
CA THR A 17 1.52 9.42 -0.34
C THR A 17 2.79 8.59 -0.44
N SER A 18 3.36 8.48 -1.64
CA SER A 18 4.63 7.80 -1.89
C SER A 18 5.31 8.38 -3.12
N HIS A 19 6.52 7.98 -3.41
CA HIS A 19 7.20 8.30 -4.66
C HIS A 19 8.17 7.20 -5.07
N MET A 20 8.46 7.12 -6.36
CA MET A 20 9.54 6.31 -6.91
C MET A 20 10.17 7.01 -8.11
N PHE A 21 11.33 6.53 -8.53
CA PHE A 21 11.96 6.95 -9.76
C PHE A 21 11.88 5.83 -10.79
N ILE A 22 11.56 6.19 -12.04
CA ILE A 22 11.58 5.32 -13.22
C ILE A 22 12.30 6.10 -14.30
N ASP A 23 13.39 5.55 -14.87
CA ASP A 23 14.24 6.26 -15.85
C ASP A 23 14.61 7.69 -15.38
N GLU A 24 15.03 7.84 -14.11
CA GLU A 24 15.37 9.12 -13.48
C GLU A 24 14.19 10.10 -13.30
N GLU A 25 13.00 9.80 -13.81
CA GLU A 25 11.79 10.61 -13.63
C GLU A 25 11.07 10.26 -12.33
N CYS A 26 10.75 11.29 -11.51
CA CYS A 26 10.03 11.10 -10.25
C CYS A 26 8.53 10.94 -10.50
N TYR A 27 7.96 9.86 -9.98
CA TYR A 27 6.53 9.58 -9.92
C TYR A 27 6.05 9.75 -8.47
N ALA A 28 5.22 10.74 -8.21
CA ALA A 28 4.60 10.97 -6.91
C ALA A 28 3.19 10.37 -6.89
N PHE A 29 2.90 9.53 -5.89
CA PHE A 29 1.61 8.84 -5.73
C PHE A 29 0.78 9.47 -4.65
N PHE A 30 -0.53 9.55 -4.91
CA PHE A 30 -1.53 10.02 -3.95
C PHE A 30 -2.75 9.13 -4.00
N ALA A 31 -3.13 8.56 -2.86
CA ALA A 31 -4.24 7.65 -2.75
C ALA A 31 -5.17 7.99 -1.58
N SER A 32 -6.45 7.72 -1.77
CA SER A 32 -7.50 7.96 -0.79
C SER A 32 -7.71 6.77 0.15
N GLU A 33 -8.09 7.04 1.40
CA GLU A 33 -8.58 6.02 2.33
C GLU A 33 -10.08 5.67 2.13
N ASN A 34 -10.78 6.41 1.28
CA ASN A 34 -12.20 6.14 1.00
C ASN A 34 -12.40 4.84 0.22
N PRO A 35 -13.55 4.16 0.43
CA PRO A 35 -14.04 3.17 -0.52
C PRO A 35 -14.23 3.76 -1.92
N ASN A 36 -14.07 2.93 -2.95
CA ASN A 36 -14.36 3.28 -4.35
C ASN A 36 -13.67 4.58 -4.77
N SER A 37 -12.36 4.65 -4.56
CA SER A 37 -11.57 5.84 -4.86
C SER A 37 -10.27 5.51 -5.59
N GLU A 38 -9.89 6.42 -6.45
CA GLU A 38 -8.72 6.29 -7.30
C GLU A 38 -7.40 6.50 -6.53
N CYS A 39 -6.32 6.00 -7.12
CA CYS A 39 -4.96 6.46 -6.88
C CYS A 39 -4.42 7.11 -8.15
N TYR A 40 -3.71 8.18 -7.98
CA TYR A 40 -3.05 8.89 -9.06
C TYR A 40 -1.54 8.91 -8.87
N SER A 41 -0.81 8.81 -9.98
CA SER A 41 0.60 9.19 -10.06
C SER A 41 0.76 10.49 -10.84
N TYR A 42 1.71 11.30 -10.41
CA TYR A 42 2.04 12.58 -11.03
C TYR A 42 3.52 12.59 -11.36
N THR A 43 3.87 13.04 -12.57
CA THR A 43 5.25 13.07 -13.05
C THR A 43 5.48 14.25 -13.99
N GLY A 44 6.67 14.38 -14.55
CA GLY A 44 7.08 15.45 -15.45
C GLY A 44 7.37 16.76 -14.74
N LYS A 45 7.62 17.78 -15.56
CA LYS A 45 7.91 19.13 -15.03
C LYS A 45 6.75 19.63 -14.18
N GLU A 46 7.05 19.99 -12.91
CA GLU A 46 6.07 20.49 -11.94
C GLU A 46 4.93 19.49 -11.67
N PHE A 47 5.16 18.17 -11.88
CA PHE A 47 4.17 17.12 -11.70
C PHE A 47 2.87 17.29 -12.51
N LYS A 48 2.94 17.86 -13.71
CA LYS A 48 1.77 18.16 -14.54
C LYS A 48 1.20 16.97 -15.33
N LYS A 49 1.94 15.88 -15.44
CA LYS A 49 1.44 14.65 -16.06
C LYS A 49 0.75 13.80 -14.99
N LYS A 50 -0.54 13.61 -15.11
CA LYS A 50 -1.37 12.79 -14.22
C LYS A 50 -1.74 11.48 -14.89
N GLU A 51 -1.57 10.36 -14.19
CA GLU A 51 -2.01 9.02 -14.62
C GLU A 51 -2.83 8.36 -13.52
N VAL A 52 -3.84 7.57 -13.90
CA VAL A 52 -4.58 6.71 -12.98
C VAL A 52 -3.74 5.46 -12.69
N VAL A 53 -3.49 5.18 -11.42
CA VAL A 53 -2.81 3.96 -10.96
C VAL A 53 -3.81 2.83 -10.77
N TRP A 54 -4.93 3.12 -10.10
CA TRP A 54 -6.13 2.29 -10.06
C TRP A 54 -7.38 3.17 -10.00
N ASP A 55 -8.48 2.61 -10.48
CA ASP A 55 -9.76 3.28 -10.59
C ASP A 55 -10.65 3.05 -9.34
N LYS A 56 -11.89 3.52 -9.39
CA LYS A 56 -12.92 3.47 -8.33
C LYS A 56 -13.41 2.07 -7.95
N ASP A 57 -12.97 1.03 -8.63
CA ASP A 57 -13.18 -0.36 -8.22
C ASP A 57 -12.36 -0.75 -6.98
N ARG A 58 -11.41 0.09 -6.58
CA ARG A 58 -10.51 -0.05 -5.43
C ARG A 58 -10.69 1.10 -4.43
N GLY A 59 -9.73 1.31 -3.59
CA GLY A 59 -9.68 2.38 -2.59
C GLY A 59 -9.19 1.85 -1.24
N GLY A 60 -9.44 2.61 -0.17
CA GLY A 60 -9.01 2.23 1.18
C GLY A 60 -7.50 2.02 1.27
N CYS A 61 -6.72 2.89 0.62
CA CYS A 61 -5.27 2.74 0.56
C CYS A 61 -4.62 3.24 1.86
N MET A 62 -3.86 2.36 2.51
CA MET A 62 -3.18 2.67 3.76
C MET A 62 -1.67 2.88 3.62
N SER A 63 -1.06 2.28 2.61
CA SER A 63 0.38 2.39 2.33
C SER A 63 0.67 2.06 0.88
N ILE A 64 1.66 2.75 0.30
CA ILE A 64 2.28 2.42 -0.99
C ILE A 64 3.78 2.41 -0.75
N ILE A 65 4.45 1.29 -1.01
CA ILE A 65 5.89 1.15 -0.81
C ILE A 65 6.52 0.59 -2.09
N PRO A 66 7.33 1.38 -2.77
CA PRO A 66 8.09 0.94 -3.93
C PRO A 66 9.13 -0.11 -3.56
N PHE A 67 9.40 -1.04 -4.47
CA PHE A 67 10.57 -1.89 -4.39
C PHE A 67 11.83 -1.05 -4.65
N LYS A 68 12.91 -1.39 -3.93
CA LYS A 68 14.19 -0.73 -4.10
C LYS A 68 14.88 -1.16 -5.40
N ASP A 69 14.81 -2.44 -5.70
CA ASP A 69 15.58 -3.08 -6.78
C ASP A 69 14.69 -3.62 -7.91
N ARG A 70 13.40 -3.18 -7.97
CA ARG A 70 12.43 -3.49 -9.03
C ARG A 70 11.82 -2.18 -9.53
N GLU A 71 12.47 -1.59 -10.51
CA GLU A 71 12.06 -0.31 -11.06
C GLU A 71 10.62 -0.36 -11.60
N GLY A 72 9.83 0.65 -11.28
CA GLY A 72 8.43 0.73 -11.68
C GLY A 72 7.48 -0.21 -10.95
N GLU A 73 7.93 -0.91 -9.87
CA GLU A 73 7.08 -1.80 -9.09
C GLU A 73 6.92 -1.33 -7.65
N PHE A 74 5.73 -1.54 -7.11
CA PHE A 74 5.41 -1.24 -5.71
C PHE A 74 4.42 -2.26 -5.13
N LEU A 75 4.35 -2.32 -3.82
CA LEU A 75 3.23 -2.93 -3.09
C LEU A 75 2.34 -1.85 -2.48
N ALA A 76 1.05 -2.17 -2.29
CA ALA A 76 0.12 -1.28 -1.61
C ALA A 76 -0.93 -2.06 -0.81
N VAL A 77 -1.41 -1.46 0.30
CA VAL A 77 -2.62 -1.94 0.98
C VAL A 77 -3.82 -1.31 0.30
N ASN A 78 -4.75 -2.13 -0.16
CA ASN A 78 -6.05 -1.73 -0.67
C ASN A 78 -7.19 -2.31 0.15
N GLU A 79 -8.39 -1.74 -0.03
CA GLU A 79 -9.66 -2.19 0.55
C GLU A 79 -9.67 -2.25 2.08
N PHE A 80 -8.81 -1.46 2.72
CA PHE A 80 -8.90 -1.25 4.16
C PHE A 80 -9.95 -0.19 4.48
N TYR A 81 -11.13 -0.62 4.91
CA TYR A 81 -12.24 0.27 5.22
C TYR A 81 -12.62 0.17 6.70
N LEU A 82 -11.87 0.81 7.58
CA LEU A 82 -11.99 0.66 9.05
C LEU A 82 -13.43 0.78 9.57
N LYS A 83 -14.24 1.65 8.98
CA LYS A 83 -15.63 1.89 9.39
C LYS A 83 -16.65 0.99 8.68
N VAL A 84 -16.25 0.29 7.64
CA VAL A 84 -17.15 -0.51 6.80
C VAL A 84 -16.74 -1.98 6.86
N SER A 85 -15.58 -2.33 6.31
CA SER A 85 -15.13 -3.71 6.25
C SER A 85 -13.59 -3.80 6.18
N PRO A 86 -12.89 -3.67 7.34
CA PRO A 86 -11.44 -3.83 7.35
C PRO A 86 -10.99 -5.28 7.07
N SER A 87 -11.92 -6.24 7.12
CA SER A 87 -11.67 -7.64 6.75
C SER A 87 -11.46 -7.86 5.23
N ALA A 88 -11.84 -6.89 4.40
CA ALA A 88 -11.59 -6.93 2.96
C ALA A 88 -10.14 -6.56 2.57
N ALA A 89 -9.35 -6.04 3.52
CA ALA A 89 -8.00 -5.56 3.25
C ALA A 89 -7.12 -6.60 2.57
N LYS A 90 -6.36 -6.15 1.59
CA LYS A 90 -5.46 -6.96 0.79
C LYS A 90 -4.16 -6.25 0.49
N LEU A 91 -3.13 -7.01 0.20
CA LEU A 91 -1.91 -6.51 -0.40
C LEU A 91 -2.01 -6.66 -1.92
N VAL A 92 -1.67 -5.61 -2.65
CA VAL A 92 -1.65 -5.59 -4.11
C VAL A 92 -0.25 -5.23 -4.60
N ARG A 93 0.09 -5.69 -5.83
CA ARG A 93 1.27 -5.25 -6.58
C ARG A 93 0.84 -4.28 -7.66
N GLY A 94 1.51 -3.13 -7.75
CA GLY A 94 1.44 -2.23 -8.88
C GLY A 94 2.70 -2.33 -9.73
N LYS A 95 2.55 -2.27 -11.05
CA LYS A 95 3.65 -2.29 -12.01
C LYS A 95 3.42 -1.29 -13.12
N LYS A 96 4.42 -0.44 -13.40
CA LYS A 96 4.41 0.43 -14.58
C LYS A 96 4.62 -0.41 -15.83
N THR A 97 3.78 -0.19 -16.82
CA THR A 97 3.86 -0.79 -18.16
C THR A 97 3.89 0.31 -19.22
N LYS A 98 4.12 -0.04 -20.47
CA LYS A 98 4.03 0.91 -21.58
C LYS A 98 2.62 1.52 -21.75
N ASP A 99 1.60 0.80 -21.32
CA ASP A 99 0.18 1.18 -21.46
C ASP A 99 -0.41 1.86 -20.19
N GLY A 100 0.41 2.08 -19.17
CA GLY A 100 -0.02 2.68 -17.88
C GLY A 100 0.37 1.84 -16.67
N TRP A 101 -0.48 1.78 -15.67
CA TRP A 101 -0.27 0.99 -14.46
C TRP A 101 -1.10 -0.29 -14.50
N GLU A 102 -0.49 -1.42 -14.17
CA GLU A 102 -1.16 -2.68 -13.90
C GLU A 102 -1.17 -2.92 -12.39
N VAL A 103 -2.34 -3.23 -11.80
CA VAL A 103 -2.46 -3.53 -10.36
C VAL A 103 -3.16 -4.86 -10.17
N LYS A 104 -2.45 -5.79 -9.51
CA LYS A 104 -2.93 -7.15 -9.22
C LYS A 104 -2.99 -7.42 -7.73
N ASP A 105 -4.01 -8.16 -7.30
CA ASP A 105 -4.12 -8.65 -5.93
C ASP A 105 -3.06 -9.74 -5.70
N LEU A 106 -2.31 -9.65 -4.59
CA LEU A 106 -1.37 -10.68 -4.17
C LEU A 106 -2.01 -11.64 -3.18
N PHE A 107 -2.53 -11.12 -2.08
CA PHE A 107 -3.24 -11.92 -1.08
C PHE A 107 -4.16 -11.04 -0.23
N ASN A 108 -5.20 -11.67 0.32
CA ASN A 108 -6.04 -11.07 1.33
C ASN A 108 -5.38 -11.28 2.71
N LEU A 109 -5.29 -10.21 3.49
CA LEU A 109 -4.93 -10.26 4.90
C LEU A 109 -5.91 -9.35 5.66
N PRO A 110 -6.94 -9.91 6.28
CA PRO A 110 -7.92 -9.13 7.03
C PRO A 110 -7.25 -8.19 8.01
N TYR A 111 -7.74 -6.95 8.08
CA TYR A 111 -7.22 -5.90 8.96
C TYR A 111 -5.78 -5.45 8.67
N LEU A 112 -5.18 -5.82 7.54
CA LEU A 112 -3.87 -5.32 7.12
C LEU A 112 -3.90 -3.80 7.06
N HIS A 113 -3.07 -3.16 7.89
CA HIS A 113 -3.04 -1.70 8.00
C HIS A 113 -1.71 -1.12 7.53
N ARG A 114 -0.61 -1.78 7.88
CA ARG A 114 0.75 -1.37 7.49
C ARG A 114 1.55 -2.57 7.02
N PHE A 115 2.50 -2.29 6.15
CA PHE A 115 3.52 -3.26 5.75
C PHE A 115 4.82 -2.51 5.42
N ASP A 116 5.89 -3.23 5.29
CA ASP A 116 7.15 -2.75 4.71
C ASP A 116 7.85 -3.88 3.95
N ILE A 117 8.79 -3.50 3.09
CA ILE A 117 9.60 -4.41 2.28
C ILE A 117 11.03 -4.37 2.81
N TYR A 118 11.57 -5.54 3.14
CA TYR A 118 12.94 -5.72 3.61
C TYR A 118 13.73 -6.54 2.62
N HIS A 119 14.93 -6.08 2.29
CA HIS A 119 15.89 -6.85 1.51
C HIS A 119 16.94 -7.45 2.45
N ILE A 120 17.00 -8.78 2.54
CA ILE A 120 17.89 -9.52 3.45
C ILE A 120 18.50 -10.70 2.70
N ASN A 121 19.84 -10.76 2.61
CA ASN A 121 20.58 -11.85 1.95
C ASN A 121 20.06 -12.15 0.53
N ASP A 122 19.98 -11.12 -0.30
CA ASP A 122 19.51 -11.16 -1.70
C ASP A 122 18.06 -11.65 -1.89
N LYS A 123 17.26 -11.54 -0.83
CA LYS A 123 15.83 -11.86 -0.84
C LYS A 123 14.99 -10.70 -0.34
N ASP A 124 13.85 -10.51 -0.96
CA ASP A 124 12.83 -9.57 -0.49
C ASP A 124 11.86 -10.26 0.46
N TYR A 125 11.50 -9.55 1.52
CA TYR A 125 10.47 -9.98 2.48
C TYR A 125 9.45 -8.88 2.66
N VAL A 126 8.17 -9.25 2.73
CA VAL A 126 7.14 -8.35 3.21
C VAL A 126 6.87 -8.63 4.69
N VAL A 127 6.86 -7.57 5.49
CA VAL A 127 6.41 -7.61 6.88
C VAL A 127 5.09 -6.89 6.97
N CYS A 128 4.03 -7.58 7.35
CA CYS A 128 2.66 -7.10 7.40
C CYS A 128 2.18 -6.95 8.83
N ALA A 129 1.55 -5.82 9.17
CA ALA A 129 0.97 -5.55 10.48
C ALA A 129 -0.53 -5.30 10.37
N THR A 130 -1.33 -6.12 11.08
CA THR A 130 -2.78 -5.92 11.16
C THR A 130 -3.12 -5.04 12.36
N ILE A 131 -4.14 -4.17 12.21
CA ILE A 131 -4.56 -3.26 13.29
C ILE A 131 -5.35 -3.98 14.39
N ALA A 132 -5.99 -5.10 14.02
CA ALA A 132 -6.70 -6.03 14.88
C ALA A 132 -6.66 -7.41 14.20
N ARG A 133 -6.98 -8.48 14.91
CA ARG A 133 -7.18 -9.81 14.33
C ARG A 133 -8.59 -9.99 13.80
N ASP A 134 -9.56 -9.40 14.50
CA ASP A 134 -10.98 -9.45 14.17
C ASP A 134 -11.71 -8.38 14.98
N LYS A 135 -12.95 -8.03 14.58
CA LYS A 135 -13.81 -7.08 15.28
C LYS A 135 -15.28 -7.50 15.16
N SER A 136 -15.99 -7.56 16.27
CA SER A 136 -17.44 -7.79 16.30
C SER A 136 -18.25 -6.53 15.91
N ASN A 137 -17.66 -5.34 16.11
CA ASN A 137 -18.19 -4.03 15.72
C ASN A 137 -17.06 -3.00 15.66
N LYS A 138 -17.34 -1.79 15.19
CA LYS A 138 -16.31 -0.76 14.98
C LYS A 138 -15.55 -0.34 16.23
N GLU A 139 -16.16 -0.45 17.40
CA GLU A 139 -15.56 -0.06 18.69
C GLU A 139 -14.85 -1.22 19.41
N ASP A 140 -15.01 -2.46 18.90
CA ASP A 140 -14.38 -3.63 19.46
C ASP A 140 -12.88 -3.67 19.13
N TRP A 141 -12.05 -3.56 20.17
CA TRP A 141 -10.60 -3.69 20.09
C TRP A 141 -10.06 -4.82 20.98
N SER A 142 -10.94 -5.74 21.39
CA SER A 142 -10.60 -6.84 22.32
C SER A 142 -9.64 -7.87 21.69
N ARG A 143 -9.62 -7.97 20.37
CA ARG A 143 -8.76 -8.91 19.62
C ARG A 143 -7.59 -8.18 18.98
N PRO A 144 -6.38 -8.28 19.58
CA PRO A 144 -5.21 -7.55 19.12
C PRO A 144 -4.78 -7.92 17.72
N GLY A 145 -4.05 -7.02 17.10
CA GLY A 145 -3.41 -7.26 15.81
C GLY A 145 -2.18 -8.14 15.92
N GLN A 146 -1.68 -8.54 14.77
CA GLN A 146 -0.60 -9.49 14.58
C GLN A 146 0.41 -8.97 13.56
N VAL A 147 1.63 -9.50 13.59
CA VAL A 147 2.65 -9.24 12.58
C VAL A 147 2.99 -10.53 11.87
N TYR A 148 3.09 -10.44 10.55
CA TYR A 148 3.43 -11.54 9.66
C TYR A 148 4.64 -11.19 8.83
N ILE A 149 5.41 -12.20 8.43
CA ILE A 149 6.49 -12.10 7.46
C ILE A 149 6.26 -13.11 6.33
N GLY A 150 6.59 -12.74 5.10
CA GLY A 150 6.58 -13.63 3.94
C GLY A 150 7.69 -13.28 2.97
N GLU A 151 8.32 -14.29 2.36
CA GLU A 151 9.30 -14.10 1.29
C GLU A 151 8.58 -13.66 0.01
N ILE A 152 9.12 -12.66 -0.66
CA ILE A 152 8.64 -12.15 -1.95
C ILE A 152 9.51 -12.74 -3.05
N HIS A 153 8.98 -13.67 -3.81
CA HIS A 153 9.69 -14.26 -4.95
C HIS A 153 9.72 -13.32 -6.16
N SER A 154 10.63 -13.57 -7.10
CA SER A 154 10.73 -12.79 -8.35
C SER A 154 9.44 -12.86 -9.19
N ASP A 155 8.77 -14.02 -9.14
CA ASP A 155 7.47 -14.23 -9.80
C ASP A 155 6.32 -14.00 -8.80
N LEU A 156 5.89 -12.73 -8.70
CA LEU A 156 4.73 -12.34 -7.87
C LEU A 156 3.37 -12.60 -8.55
N ASP A 157 3.36 -13.00 -9.83
CA ASP A 157 2.11 -13.19 -10.56
C ASP A 157 1.38 -14.48 -10.15
N ASN A 158 2.06 -15.39 -9.46
CA ASN A 158 1.51 -16.68 -9.03
C ASN A 158 1.01 -16.73 -7.57
N ASN A 159 0.81 -15.59 -6.89
CA ASN A 159 0.30 -15.52 -5.51
C ASN A 159 1.02 -16.50 -4.54
N ASN A 160 2.34 -16.56 -4.62
CA ASN A 160 3.17 -17.54 -3.92
C ASN A 160 3.75 -17.04 -2.58
N VAL A 161 3.22 -15.92 -2.05
CA VAL A 161 3.66 -15.39 -0.76
C VAL A 161 2.98 -16.16 0.38
N VAL A 162 3.78 -16.91 1.13
CA VAL A 162 3.32 -17.63 2.32
C VAL A 162 3.65 -16.79 3.55
N LEU A 163 2.62 -16.38 4.29
CA LEU A 163 2.76 -15.56 5.48
C LEU A 163 2.96 -16.42 6.73
N THR A 164 4.00 -16.12 7.50
CA THR A 164 4.25 -16.70 8.83
C THR A 164 4.03 -15.64 9.89
N GLN A 165 3.19 -15.92 10.89
CA GLN A 165 3.01 -15.04 12.03
C GLN A 165 4.27 -15.02 12.89
N ILE A 166 4.76 -13.81 13.23
CA ILE A 166 5.98 -13.61 14.03
C ILE A 166 5.70 -12.84 15.34
N ALA A 167 4.56 -12.14 15.44
CA ALA A 167 4.16 -11.48 16.68
C ALA A 167 2.62 -11.42 16.81
N ASP A 168 2.15 -11.27 18.04
CA ASP A 168 0.73 -11.16 18.42
C ASP A 168 0.58 -10.16 19.59
N GLY A 169 -0.66 -9.88 19.97
CA GLY A 169 -0.96 -9.07 21.14
C GLY A 169 -0.83 -7.56 20.96
N LEU A 170 -0.82 -7.07 19.71
CA LEU A 170 -0.60 -5.66 19.40
C LEU A 170 -1.93 -4.90 19.27
N TYR A 171 -2.39 -4.34 20.38
CA TYR A 171 -3.65 -3.58 20.42
C TYR A 171 -3.54 -2.28 19.60
N LYS A 172 -4.49 -2.08 18.68
CA LYS A 172 -4.55 -0.90 17.79
C LYS A 172 -3.21 -0.62 17.09
N ASN A 173 -2.57 -1.68 16.60
CA ASN A 173 -1.28 -1.56 15.91
C ASN A 173 -1.41 -0.67 14.68
N HIS A 174 -1.03 0.59 14.82
CA HIS A 174 -1.25 1.63 13.81
C HIS A 174 -0.05 1.88 12.91
N GLY A 175 1.09 1.37 13.24
CA GLY A 175 2.30 1.50 12.42
C GLY A 175 3.52 0.89 13.07
N TYR A 176 4.57 0.84 12.29
CA TYR A 176 5.92 0.53 12.77
C TYR A 176 6.93 1.31 11.92
N THR A 177 8.15 1.35 12.38
CA THR A 177 9.27 1.99 11.68
C THR A 177 10.50 1.11 11.74
N ARG A 178 11.39 1.29 10.76
CA ARG A 178 12.74 0.71 10.75
C ARG A 178 13.67 1.56 11.62
#